data_d60ecfc5ed52798bcf93a6c1b2b59969
#
_entry.id   d60ecfc5ed52798bcf93a6c1b2b59969
#
_cell.length_a   1.000
_cell.length_b   1.000
_cell.length_c   1.000
_cell.angle_alpha   90.00
_cell.angle_beta   90.00
_cell.angle_gamma   90.00
#
_symmetry.space_group_name_H-M   'P 1'
#
loop_
_entity.id
_entity.type
_entity.pdbx_description
1 polymer ?
#
loop_
_entity_poly.entity_id
_entity_poly.type
_entity_poly.pdbx_seq_one_letter_code
_entity_poly.pdbx_strand_id
1 'polypeptide(L)'
;MQASDWRVAIGRDKSGLEIQRELSGGVSVTTDRDMLGREVRRDILSGGLKQSCMRYYWGMGNRLPRKVNELTGETVLFDYDPWDNLFKADYREGSQVETIYKASDAIGNLFHTPDRKDRKYGKGGRLLEDKKFSYHYDGEGNLVLKQRLRPDETLAPLWQEGDWSYEWQGNGMLRSVRRPDGEIVEFEYDPLGRRISKTYKGKTIRWVWDGNVPLHEWTEESDVTTWLFEEGTFVPTAKIVGDKSYSIITDYLGTPTHAFDSHGAKVWERNLDIYGKIRTGNSTLVPFLFQGQYFDEEIDLCYNRFRYYSPDTGLYISQDPIGLAGGLSLYGHVNDCNFEMDPYGESKMPWHHLIPQEMFKNPEFMRQLNRITGGKGRSYINRQGAVITESLHKSIHRGAGGGAWNETFENWFEELLENGEQITVRGLQTQIKNMMRDFNIPRSSRMFARKYRRRSKRNFKSKHH
;
A
#
# COMPACT_ATOMS: atom_id res chain seq x y z
N MET A 1 -6.83 -17.22 13.83
CA MET A 1 -5.79 -16.51 14.62
C MET A 1 -6.35 -16.21 15.99
N GLN A 2 -5.55 -16.32 17.02
CA GLN A 2 -5.94 -16.05 18.41
C GLN A 2 -4.73 -15.47 19.17
N ALA A 3 -4.97 -14.49 20.02
CA ALA A 3 -3.96 -13.94 20.92
C ALA A 3 -4.68 -13.41 22.17
N SER A 4 -4.28 -13.91 23.35
CA SER A 4 -5.03 -13.69 24.59
C SER A 4 -6.50 -14.10 24.41
N ASP A 5 -7.45 -13.23 24.75
CA ASP A 5 -8.89 -13.44 24.56
C ASP A 5 -9.41 -12.98 23.18
N TRP A 6 -8.58 -12.34 22.39
CA TRP A 6 -8.94 -11.92 21.04
C TRP A 6 -8.86 -13.08 20.04
N ARG A 7 -9.89 -13.23 19.22
CA ARG A 7 -9.99 -14.29 18.21
C ARG A 7 -10.52 -13.74 16.89
N VAL A 8 -10.08 -14.35 15.78
CA VAL A 8 -10.69 -14.19 14.48
C VAL A 8 -10.86 -15.55 13.79
N ALA A 9 -12.07 -15.79 13.28
CA ALA A 9 -12.38 -16.91 12.40
C ALA A 9 -12.60 -16.37 10.99
N ILE A 10 -12.01 -17.03 9.98
CA ILE A 10 -12.08 -16.60 8.58
C ILE A 10 -12.77 -17.68 7.76
N GLY A 11 -13.93 -17.33 7.20
CA GLY A 11 -14.66 -18.11 6.21
C GLY A 11 -14.11 -17.82 4.81
N ARG A 12 -13.94 -18.89 4.02
CA ARG A 12 -13.41 -18.79 2.65
C ARG A 12 -14.33 -19.52 1.67
N ASP A 13 -14.41 -18.99 0.45
CA ASP A 13 -15.11 -19.68 -0.65
C ASP A 13 -14.29 -20.88 -1.17
N LYS A 14 -14.86 -21.61 -2.14
CA LYS A 14 -14.21 -22.77 -2.78
C LYS A 14 -12.90 -22.41 -3.52
N SER A 15 -12.69 -21.12 -3.84
CA SER A 15 -11.47 -20.57 -4.45
C SER A 15 -10.43 -20.14 -3.41
N GLY A 16 -10.77 -20.25 -2.10
CA GLY A 16 -9.93 -19.83 -0.98
C GLY A 16 -9.91 -18.33 -0.73
N LEU A 17 -10.79 -17.55 -1.37
CA LEU A 17 -10.94 -16.14 -1.08
C LEU A 17 -11.77 -15.94 0.19
N GLU A 18 -11.39 -14.98 1.02
CA GLU A 18 -12.14 -14.61 2.20
C GLU A 18 -13.49 -14.02 1.80
N ILE A 19 -14.55 -14.56 2.40
CA ILE A 19 -15.95 -14.09 2.23
C ILE A 19 -16.58 -13.69 3.55
N GLN A 20 -16.00 -14.12 4.66
CA GLN A 20 -16.49 -13.80 6.00
C GLN A 20 -15.35 -13.77 6.99
N ARG A 21 -15.44 -12.85 7.96
CA ARG A 21 -14.56 -12.77 9.12
C ARG A 21 -15.40 -12.54 10.37
N GLU A 22 -15.21 -13.39 11.37
CA GLU A 22 -15.84 -13.25 12.68
C GLU A 22 -14.77 -12.90 13.71
N LEU A 23 -15.00 -11.84 14.48
CA LEU A 23 -14.07 -11.30 15.45
C LEU A 23 -14.68 -11.32 16.84
N SER A 24 -13.84 -11.17 17.86
CA SER A 24 -14.28 -11.02 19.25
C SER A 24 -15.31 -9.89 19.38
N GLY A 25 -16.23 -10.03 20.36
CA GLY A 25 -17.32 -9.06 20.58
C GLY A 25 -18.51 -9.20 19.62
N GLY A 26 -18.60 -10.29 18.84
CA GLY A 26 -19.71 -10.49 17.90
C GLY A 26 -19.67 -9.57 16.68
N VAL A 27 -18.47 -9.08 16.36
CA VAL A 27 -18.24 -8.30 15.13
C VAL A 27 -18.03 -9.24 13.96
N SER A 28 -18.71 -9.01 12.85
CA SER A 28 -18.54 -9.79 11.63
C SER A 28 -18.36 -8.88 10.41
N VAL A 29 -17.54 -9.35 9.48
CA VAL A 29 -17.34 -8.72 8.17
C VAL A 29 -17.72 -9.74 7.11
N THR A 30 -18.61 -9.39 6.18
CA THR A 30 -18.94 -10.20 5.02
C THR A 30 -18.49 -9.49 3.75
N THR A 31 -18.00 -10.26 2.78
CA THR A 31 -17.43 -9.73 1.55
C THR A 31 -17.99 -10.48 0.35
N ASP A 32 -18.66 -9.73 -0.56
CA ASP A 32 -19.05 -10.24 -1.87
C ASP A 32 -17.96 -9.90 -2.88
N ARG A 33 -17.75 -10.82 -3.83
CA ARG A 33 -16.73 -10.68 -4.86
C ARG A 33 -17.29 -10.90 -6.26
N ASP A 34 -16.70 -10.21 -7.24
CA ASP A 34 -16.99 -10.48 -8.65
C ASP A 34 -16.24 -11.74 -9.17
N MET A 35 -16.49 -12.11 -10.41
CA MET A 35 -15.84 -13.26 -11.05
C MET A 35 -14.30 -13.13 -11.17
N LEU A 36 -13.74 -11.92 -10.97
CA LEU A 36 -12.32 -11.66 -10.96
C LEU A 36 -11.73 -11.73 -9.53
N GLY A 37 -12.56 -12.00 -8.52
CA GLY A 37 -12.17 -12.06 -7.10
C GLY A 37 -12.05 -10.68 -6.43
N ARG A 38 -12.42 -9.57 -7.11
CA ARG A 38 -12.40 -8.24 -6.53
C ARG A 38 -13.59 -8.06 -5.59
N GLU A 39 -13.40 -7.36 -4.49
CA GLU A 39 -14.50 -7.02 -3.59
C GLU A 39 -15.48 -6.08 -4.29
N VAL A 40 -16.74 -6.42 -4.31
CA VAL A 40 -17.82 -5.57 -4.82
C VAL A 40 -18.71 -5.05 -3.70
N ARG A 41 -18.68 -5.72 -2.54
CA ARG A 41 -19.40 -5.30 -1.34
C ARG A 41 -18.68 -5.79 -0.10
N ARG A 42 -18.68 -4.97 0.94
CA ARG A 42 -18.19 -5.28 2.28
C ARG A 42 -19.18 -4.73 3.30
N ASP A 43 -19.77 -5.61 4.10
CA ASP A 43 -20.65 -5.26 5.21
C ASP A 43 -19.93 -5.50 6.54
N ILE A 44 -20.00 -4.55 7.46
CA ILE A 44 -19.53 -4.69 8.83
C ILE A 44 -20.76 -4.70 9.73
N LEU A 45 -20.87 -5.75 10.56
CA LEU A 45 -21.96 -5.91 11.54
C LEU A 45 -21.38 -6.03 12.93
N SER A 46 -22.08 -5.49 13.93
CA SER A 46 -21.81 -5.70 15.34
C SER A 46 -23.13 -5.82 16.09
N GLY A 47 -23.25 -6.84 16.94
CA GLY A 47 -24.51 -7.13 17.64
C GLY A 47 -25.72 -7.31 16.71
N GLY A 48 -25.52 -7.77 15.48
CA GLY A 48 -26.55 -7.90 14.45
C GLY A 48 -26.91 -6.60 13.71
N LEU A 49 -26.37 -5.46 14.14
CA LEU A 49 -26.60 -4.16 13.52
C LEU A 49 -25.49 -3.80 12.52
N LYS A 50 -25.87 -3.29 11.36
CA LYS A 50 -24.95 -2.82 10.33
C LYS A 50 -24.22 -1.55 10.78
N GLN A 51 -22.90 -1.60 10.77
CA GLN A 51 -22.02 -0.48 11.12
C GLN A 51 -21.44 0.20 9.87
N SER A 52 -21.29 -0.55 8.77
CA SER A 52 -20.83 -0.04 7.47
C SER A 52 -21.31 -0.96 6.36
N CYS A 53 -21.55 -0.41 5.19
CA CYS A 53 -21.92 -1.15 3.99
C CYS A 53 -21.25 -0.51 2.77
N MET A 54 -20.04 -0.95 2.45
CA MET A 54 -19.28 -0.41 1.33
C MET A 54 -19.56 -1.19 0.05
N ARG A 55 -19.89 -0.48 -1.01
CA ARG A 55 -20.01 -1.03 -2.37
C ARG A 55 -18.95 -0.45 -3.29
N TYR A 56 -18.27 -1.31 -4.03
CA TYR A 56 -17.21 -0.97 -4.97
C TYR A 56 -17.64 -1.26 -6.40
N TYR A 57 -17.48 -0.29 -7.29
CA TYR A 57 -17.83 -0.39 -8.70
C TYR A 57 -16.56 -0.41 -9.53
N TRP A 58 -16.18 -1.57 -10.00
CA TRP A 58 -14.95 -1.76 -10.76
C TRP A 58 -15.17 -1.58 -12.26
N GLY A 59 -14.30 -0.82 -12.87
CA GLY A 59 -14.21 -0.65 -14.32
C GLY A 59 -13.21 -1.62 -14.97
N MET A 60 -12.92 -1.35 -16.26
CA MET A 60 -11.87 -2.07 -16.99
C MET A 60 -10.50 -1.76 -16.41
N GLY A 61 -9.59 -2.75 -16.42
CA GLY A 61 -8.21 -2.56 -15.99
C GLY A 61 -8.00 -2.41 -14.48
N ASN A 62 -8.95 -2.89 -13.66
CA ASN A 62 -8.95 -2.76 -12.19
C ASN A 62 -9.07 -1.32 -11.68
N ARG A 63 -9.55 -0.38 -12.49
CA ARG A 63 -9.93 0.95 -12.01
C ARG A 63 -11.13 0.84 -11.08
N LEU A 64 -11.15 1.66 -10.06
CA LEU A 64 -12.30 1.84 -9.18
C LEU A 64 -12.95 3.21 -9.46
N PRO A 65 -13.85 3.35 -10.44
CA PRO A 65 -14.47 4.63 -10.73
C PRO A 65 -15.38 5.13 -9.62
N ARG A 66 -15.90 4.25 -8.75
CA ARG A 66 -16.82 4.66 -7.68
C ARG A 66 -16.79 3.69 -6.51
N LYS A 67 -16.83 4.23 -5.29
CA LYS A 67 -17.22 3.51 -4.06
C LYS A 67 -18.34 4.27 -3.34
N VAL A 68 -19.21 3.52 -2.66
CA VAL A 68 -20.39 4.08 -1.95
C VAL A 68 -20.50 3.40 -0.59
N ASN A 69 -20.68 4.16 0.46
CA ASN A 69 -21.21 3.63 1.71
C ASN A 69 -22.75 3.65 1.64
N GLU A 70 -23.36 2.49 1.41
CA GLU A 70 -24.82 2.38 1.26
C GLU A 70 -25.58 2.70 2.56
N LEU A 71 -24.88 2.73 3.72
CA LEU A 71 -25.51 3.07 4.99
C LEU A 71 -25.64 4.59 5.19
N THR A 72 -24.60 5.35 4.79
CA THR A 72 -24.54 6.81 4.97
C THR A 72 -24.88 7.58 3.70
N GLY A 73 -24.80 6.94 2.53
CA GLY A 73 -24.94 7.58 1.22
C GLY A 73 -23.66 8.28 0.75
N GLU A 74 -22.58 8.28 1.55
CA GLU A 74 -21.30 8.84 1.13
C GLU A 74 -20.79 8.15 -0.12
N THR A 75 -20.43 8.94 -1.13
CA THR A 75 -19.98 8.44 -2.43
C THR A 75 -18.65 9.08 -2.80
N VAL A 76 -17.69 8.28 -3.26
CA VAL A 76 -16.45 8.78 -3.83
C VAL A 76 -16.37 8.37 -5.30
N LEU A 77 -16.19 9.34 -6.19
CA LEU A 77 -15.96 9.12 -7.60
C LEU A 77 -14.49 9.34 -7.92
N PHE A 78 -13.90 8.43 -8.68
CA PHE A 78 -12.50 8.47 -9.07
C PHE A 78 -12.37 8.59 -10.59
N ASP A 79 -11.65 9.60 -11.03
CA ASP A 79 -11.29 9.78 -12.44
C ASP A 79 -9.83 9.40 -12.68
N TYR A 80 -9.56 8.91 -13.88
CA TYR A 80 -8.27 8.41 -14.31
C TYR A 80 -7.79 9.11 -15.56
N ASP A 81 -6.49 9.40 -15.61
CA ASP A 81 -5.87 9.99 -16.81
C ASP A 81 -5.75 8.95 -17.95
N PRO A 82 -5.40 9.37 -19.19
CA PRO A 82 -5.24 8.45 -20.33
C PRO A 82 -4.16 7.37 -20.13
N TRP A 83 -3.25 7.55 -19.17
CA TRP A 83 -2.21 6.57 -18.80
C TRP A 83 -2.64 5.67 -17.65
N ASP A 84 -3.91 5.77 -17.23
CA ASP A 84 -4.49 5.01 -16.14
C ASP A 84 -3.96 5.38 -14.74
N ASN A 85 -3.38 6.53 -14.51
CA ASN A 85 -3.09 7.01 -13.17
C ASN A 85 -4.36 7.61 -12.58
N LEU A 86 -4.54 7.48 -11.28
CA LEU A 86 -5.59 8.19 -10.57
C LEU A 86 -5.35 9.71 -10.73
N PHE A 87 -6.35 10.41 -11.24
CA PHE A 87 -6.26 11.84 -11.55
C PHE A 87 -6.94 12.72 -10.53
N LYS A 88 -8.11 12.29 -10.02
CA LYS A 88 -8.83 12.98 -8.95
C LYS A 88 -9.81 12.07 -8.23
N ALA A 89 -10.25 12.51 -7.08
CA ALA A 89 -11.39 11.97 -6.35
C ALA A 89 -12.39 13.09 -6.01
N ASP A 90 -13.67 12.83 -6.27
CA ASP A 90 -14.80 13.66 -5.84
C ASP A 90 -15.47 12.98 -4.66
N TYR A 91 -15.36 13.55 -3.48
CA TYR A 91 -15.98 13.09 -2.24
C TYR A 91 -17.34 13.78 -2.10
N ARG A 92 -18.41 13.00 -2.04
CA ARG A 92 -19.78 13.48 -2.03
C ARG A 92 -20.49 13.04 -0.76
N GLU A 93 -21.00 14.02 0.00
CA GLU A 93 -21.82 13.83 1.18
C GLU A 93 -23.05 14.73 1.08
N GLY A 94 -24.23 14.14 0.85
CA GLY A 94 -25.43 14.90 0.52
C GLY A 94 -25.23 15.78 -0.72
N SER A 95 -25.40 17.09 -0.56
CA SER A 95 -25.17 18.08 -1.62
C SER A 95 -23.72 18.63 -1.67
N GLN A 96 -22.89 18.29 -0.69
CA GLN A 96 -21.50 18.76 -0.65
C GLN A 96 -20.62 17.89 -1.53
N VAL A 97 -19.70 18.53 -2.27
CA VAL A 97 -18.70 17.87 -3.11
C VAL A 97 -17.35 18.51 -2.84
N GLU A 98 -16.40 17.69 -2.41
CA GLU A 98 -15.00 18.08 -2.29
C GLU A 98 -14.20 17.35 -3.36
N THR A 99 -13.47 18.08 -4.19
CA THR A 99 -12.60 17.49 -5.24
C THR A 99 -11.15 17.60 -4.84
N ILE A 100 -10.46 16.47 -4.82
CA ILE A 100 -9.02 16.36 -4.58
C ILE A 100 -8.34 15.86 -5.87
N TYR A 101 -7.43 16.66 -6.43
CA TYR A 101 -6.69 16.30 -7.64
C TYR A 101 -5.38 15.58 -7.31
N LYS A 102 -5.01 14.63 -8.15
CA LYS A 102 -3.74 13.87 -8.16
C LYS A 102 -3.17 13.89 -9.58
N ALA A 103 -3.00 15.09 -10.13
CA ALA A 103 -2.54 15.27 -11.50
C ALA A 103 -1.04 15.00 -11.59
N SER A 104 -0.62 14.08 -12.45
CA SER A 104 0.81 13.81 -12.71
C SER A 104 1.23 14.28 -14.10
N ASP A 105 2.47 14.75 -14.23
CA ASP A 105 3.09 15.00 -15.54
C ASP A 105 3.68 13.72 -16.16
N ALA A 106 4.34 13.86 -17.32
CA ALA A 106 4.90 12.73 -18.07
C ALA A 106 6.02 11.97 -17.33
N ILE A 107 6.71 12.60 -16.39
CA ILE A 107 7.78 11.99 -15.58
C ILE A 107 7.33 11.57 -14.18
N GLY A 108 6.06 11.85 -13.84
CA GLY A 108 5.43 11.44 -12.59
C GLY A 108 5.51 12.47 -11.46
N ASN A 109 5.86 13.73 -11.74
CA ASN A 109 5.70 14.80 -10.77
C ASN A 109 4.22 15.03 -10.47
N LEU A 110 3.89 15.30 -9.22
CA LEU A 110 2.54 15.29 -8.71
C LEU A 110 2.03 16.70 -8.39
N PHE A 111 0.86 17.06 -8.89
CA PHE A 111 0.21 18.34 -8.70
C PHE A 111 -1.17 18.18 -8.06
N HIS A 112 -1.56 19.15 -7.23
CA HIS A 112 -2.88 19.20 -6.59
C HIS A 112 -3.91 20.00 -7.42
N THR A 113 -3.51 20.50 -8.58
CA THR A 113 -4.39 21.23 -9.52
C THR A 113 -4.36 20.59 -10.90
N PRO A 114 -5.47 20.65 -11.65
CA PRO A 114 -5.55 20.01 -12.97
C PRO A 114 -4.67 20.71 -14.01
N ASP A 115 -4.36 21.99 -13.82
CA ASP A 115 -3.48 22.77 -14.70
C ASP A 115 -1.99 22.59 -14.40
N ARG A 116 -1.64 21.84 -13.33
CA ARG A 116 -0.27 21.50 -12.93
C ARG A 116 0.63 22.73 -12.68
N LYS A 117 0.08 23.81 -12.10
CA LYS A 117 0.80 25.07 -11.86
C LYS A 117 1.04 25.37 -10.37
N ASP A 118 0.49 24.55 -9.48
CA ASP A 118 0.56 24.77 -8.02
C ASP A 118 1.89 24.36 -7.40
N ARG A 119 2.80 23.75 -8.17
CA ARG A 119 4.07 23.23 -7.68
C ARG A 119 5.19 23.45 -8.70
N LYS A 120 6.43 23.61 -8.19
CA LYS A 120 7.67 23.63 -8.97
C LYS A 120 8.53 22.43 -8.63
N TYR A 121 9.05 21.77 -9.64
CA TYR A 121 9.92 20.60 -9.49
C TYR A 121 11.30 20.82 -10.08
N GLY A 122 12.31 20.28 -9.39
CA GLY A 122 13.70 20.25 -9.84
C GLY A 122 14.11 18.90 -10.41
N LYS A 123 15.43 18.73 -10.58
CA LYS A 123 16.02 17.49 -11.08
C LYS A 123 15.62 16.28 -10.20
N GLY A 124 15.31 15.14 -10.81
CA GLY A 124 14.94 13.90 -10.13
C GLY A 124 13.56 13.93 -9.47
N GLY A 125 12.71 14.92 -9.79
CA GLY A 125 11.36 15.00 -9.22
C GLY A 125 11.31 15.62 -7.83
N ARG A 126 12.36 16.35 -7.39
CA ARG A 126 12.36 17.09 -6.12
C ARG A 126 11.31 18.18 -6.16
N LEU A 127 10.40 18.20 -5.19
CA LEU A 127 9.49 19.32 -5.01
C LEU A 127 10.28 20.53 -4.48
N LEU A 128 10.34 21.61 -5.22
CA LEU A 128 11.08 22.81 -4.84
C LEU A 128 10.20 23.87 -4.19
N GLU A 129 8.94 23.96 -4.62
CA GLU A 129 8.00 24.99 -4.14
C GLU A 129 6.56 24.50 -4.35
N ASP A 130 5.70 24.81 -3.41
CA ASP A 130 4.25 24.80 -3.54
C ASP A 130 3.66 26.17 -3.15
N LYS A 131 2.34 26.26 -3.00
CA LYS A 131 1.64 27.53 -2.65
C LYS A 131 2.03 28.13 -1.30
N LYS A 132 2.67 27.34 -0.39
CA LYS A 132 2.92 27.74 1.00
C LYS A 132 4.37 27.65 1.40
N PHE A 133 5.15 26.74 0.77
CA PHE A 133 6.48 26.36 1.20
C PHE A 133 7.46 26.25 0.04
N SER A 134 8.73 26.57 0.33
CA SER A 134 9.91 26.15 -0.44
C SER A 134 10.57 24.96 0.26
N TYR A 135 11.21 24.09 -0.55
CA TYR A 135 11.78 22.81 -0.13
C TYR A 135 13.25 22.75 -0.53
N HIS A 136 14.13 22.54 0.44
CA HIS A 136 15.58 22.52 0.26
C HIS A 136 16.12 21.14 0.58
N TYR A 137 17.01 20.64 -0.26
CA TYR A 137 17.55 19.30 -0.19
C TYR A 137 19.06 19.30 -0.07
N ASP A 138 19.62 18.30 0.60
CA ASP A 138 21.06 18.06 0.63
C ASP A 138 21.59 17.47 -0.70
N GLY A 139 22.89 17.19 -0.76
CA GLY A 139 23.55 16.60 -1.93
C GLY A 139 23.05 15.18 -2.27
N GLU A 140 22.55 14.45 -1.29
CA GLU A 140 21.99 13.09 -1.44
C GLU A 140 20.50 13.10 -1.82
N GLY A 141 19.87 14.27 -1.77
CA GLY A 141 18.47 14.46 -2.13
C GLY A 141 17.50 14.23 -0.98
N ASN A 142 17.94 14.30 0.25
CA ASN A 142 17.07 14.29 1.40
C ASN A 142 16.58 15.70 1.69
N LEU A 143 15.29 15.86 2.04
CA LEU A 143 14.73 17.15 2.44
C LEU A 143 15.39 17.59 3.76
N VAL A 144 15.99 18.78 3.79
CA VAL A 144 16.64 19.34 4.99
C VAL A 144 15.88 20.52 5.57
N LEU A 145 15.10 21.24 4.74
CA LEU A 145 14.31 22.38 5.19
C LEU A 145 13.02 22.49 4.35
N LYS A 146 11.85 22.59 5.02
CA LYS A 146 10.57 23.00 4.45
C LYS A 146 10.25 24.37 5.05
N GLN A 147 10.44 25.40 4.25
CA GLN A 147 10.41 26.79 4.68
C GLN A 147 9.13 27.48 4.19
N ARG A 148 8.45 28.23 5.04
CA ARG A 148 7.31 29.04 4.62
C ARG A 148 7.75 30.10 3.62
N LEU A 149 6.96 30.31 2.57
CA LEU A 149 7.18 31.41 1.64
C LEU A 149 6.93 32.74 2.36
N ARG A 150 7.93 33.63 2.36
CA ARG A 150 7.91 34.96 2.94
C ARG A 150 8.25 36.01 1.87
N PRO A 151 7.62 37.21 1.91
CA PRO A 151 7.78 38.21 0.82
C PRO A 151 9.20 38.77 0.64
N ASP A 152 10.03 38.76 1.66
CA ASP A 152 11.31 39.49 1.71
C ASP A 152 12.56 38.60 1.83
N GLU A 153 12.50 37.30 1.44
CA GLU A 153 13.66 36.40 1.62
C GLU A 153 14.64 36.47 0.45
N THR A 154 15.69 37.25 0.66
CA THR A 154 16.95 37.23 -0.14
C THR A 154 18.08 36.45 0.53
N LEU A 155 17.87 35.88 1.73
CA LEU A 155 18.89 35.25 2.57
C LEU A 155 18.98 33.73 2.31
N ALA A 156 20.14 33.15 2.66
CA ALA A 156 20.37 31.70 2.64
C ALA A 156 19.26 30.98 3.44
N PRO A 157 18.81 29.81 3.00
CA PRO A 157 17.72 29.08 3.66
C PRO A 157 18.16 28.60 5.05
N LEU A 158 17.72 29.32 6.07
CA LEU A 158 17.91 28.98 7.48
C LEU A 158 16.56 28.79 8.14
N TRP A 159 16.48 27.82 9.06
CA TRP A 159 15.26 27.57 9.81
C TRP A 159 14.85 28.80 10.63
N GLN A 160 13.56 29.12 10.57
CA GLN A 160 12.89 30.13 11.40
C GLN A 160 11.61 29.53 11.99
N GLU A 161 11.07 30.16 13.01
CA GLU A 161 9.76 29.76 13.56
C GLU A 161 8.69 29.70 12.47
N GLY A 162 7.97 28.59 12.43
CA GLY A 162 7.02 28.26 11.37
C GLY A 162 7.57 27.34 10.28
N ASP A 163 8.87 27.07 10.26
CA ASP A 163 9.52 26.17 9.31
C ASP A 163 9.75 24.78 9.90
N TRP A 164 9.97 23.78 9.05
CA TRP A 164 10.40 22.45 9.42
C TRP A 164 11.84 22.23 8.98
N SER A 165 12.70 21.67 9.84
CA SER A 165 14.01 21.18 9.40
C SER A 165 14.21 19.72 9.76
N TYR A 166 15.03 19.04 8.97
CA TYR A 166 15.21 17.60 9.00
C TYR A 166 16.70 17.28 9.02
N GLU A 167 17.12 16.45 9.95
CA GLU A 167 18.49 15.96 10.04
C GLU A 167 18.54 14.47 9.69
N TRP A 168 19.54 14.09 8.92
CA TRP A 168 19.70 12.73 8.42
C TRP A 168 20.98 12.09 8.96
N GLN A 169 20.92 10.78 9.17
CA GLN A 169 22.10 9.96 9.46
C GLN A 169 22.83 9.64 8.14
N GLY A 170 24.13 9.34 8.22
CA GLY A 170 24.92 8.97 7.04
C GLY A 170 24.46 7.70 6.30
N ASN A 171 23.55 6.92 6.89
CA ASN A 171 22.90 5.76 6.24
C ASN A 171 21.55 6.11 5.57
N GLY A 172 21.20 7.40 5.50
CA GLY A 172 19.95 7.87 4.88
C GLY A 172 18.70 7.76 5.77
N MET A 173 18.84 7.39 7.06
CA MET A 173 17.72 7.37 8.01
C MET A 173 17.51 8.77 8.61
N LEU A 174 16.24 9.16 8.81
CA LEU A 174 15.88 10.44 9.45
C LEU A 174 16.28 10.41 10.93
N ARG A 175 17.16 11.33 11.32
CA ARG A 175 17.68 11.44 12.70
C ARG A 175 16.76 12.24 13.60
N SER A 176 16.38 13.44 13.12
CA SER A 176 15.53 14.34 13.89
C SER A 176 14.72 15.25 12.98
N VAL A 177 13.65 15.79 13.52
CA VAL A 177 12.82 16.83 12.91
C VAL A 177 12.65 17.96 13.90
N ARG A 178 13.06 19.18 13.50
CA ARG A 178 12.69 20.41 14.20
C ARG A 178 11.38 20.91 13.65
N ARG A 179 10.41 21.06 14.51
CA ARG A 179 9.06 21.52 14.24
C ARG A 179 8.98 23.05 14.06
N PRO A 180 7.85 23.57 13.54
CA PRO A 180 7.59 25.01 13.44
C PRO A 180 7.64 25.77 14.76
N ASP A 181 7.35 25.11 15.88
CA ASP A 181 7.41 25.65 17.24
C ASP A 181 8.82 25.56 17.88
N GLY A 182 9.81 25.06 17.14
CA GLY A 182 11.19 24.89 17.60
C GLY A 182 11.45 23.57 18.34
N GLU A 183 10.43 22.84 18.74
CA GLU A 183 10.54 21.54 19.40
C GLU A 183 11.16 20.49 18.46
N ILE A 184 11.89 19.54 19.03
CA ILE A 184 12.60 18.51 18.26
C ILE A 184 11.99 17.14 18.54
N VAL A 185 11.80 16.37 17.48
CA VAL A 185 11.45 14.94 17.52
C VAL A 185 12.65 14.14 17.05
N GLU A 186 13.10 13.17 17.84
CA GLU A 186 14.30 12.37 17.56
C GLU A 186 13.93 10.90 17.33
N PHE A 187 14.74 10.21 16.48
CA PHE A 187 14.50 8.82 16.10
C PHE A 187 15.76 7.97 16.21
N GLU A 188 15.59 6.72 16.64
CA GLU A 188 16.65 5.72 16.63
C GLU A 188 16.20 4.48 15.85
N TYR A 189 17.18 3.79 15.27
CA TYR A 189 16.98 2.65 14.40
C TYR A 189 17.87 1.48 14.80
N ASP A 190 17.41 0.26 14.56
CA ASP A 190 18.24 -0.93 14.68
C ASP A 190 19.16 -1.10 13.44
N PRO A 191 20.11 -2.06 13.49
CA PRO A 191 21.02 -2.30 12.37
C PRO A 191 20.34 -2.71 11.05
N LEU A 192 19.06 -3.13 11.09
CA LEU A 192 18.26 -3.43 9.92
C LEU A 192 17.50 -2.19 9.40
N GLY A 193 17.69 -1.02 10.02
CA GLY A 193 17.02 0.24 9.68
C GLY A 193 15.55 0.29 10.11
N ARG A 194 15.10 -0.54 11.06
CA ARG A 194 13.75 -0.45 11.64
C ARG A 194 13.79 0.54 12.79
N ARG A 195 12.83 1.46 12.83
CA ARG A 195 12.73 2.45 13.89
C ARG A 195 12.42 1.78 15.24
N ILE A 196 13.29 1.97 16.23
CA ILE A 196 13.14 1.39 17.56
C ILE A 196 12.74 2.40 18.63
N SER A 197 12.93 3.70 18.39
CA SER A 197 12.43 4.74 19.29
C SER A 197 12.05 6.03 18.58
N LYS A 198 11.17 6.79 19.23
CA LYS A 198 10.79 8.17 18.92
C LYS A 198 10.70 8.95 20.24
N THR A 199 11.45 10.03 20.34
CA THR A 199 11.45 10.91 21.51
C THR A 199 10.89 12.27 21.17
N TYR A 200 9.90 12.74 21.93
CA TYR A 200 9.29 14.05 21.81
C TYR A 200 8.89 14.59 23.17
N LYS A 201 9.32 15.80 23.50
CA LYS A 201 9.07 16.48 24.80
C LYS A 201 9.39 15.59 26.01
N GLY A 202 10.54 14.91 25.94
CA GLY A 202 11.00 14.02 27.02
C GLY A 202 10.29 12.68 27.10
N LYS A 203 9.27 12.43 26.30
CA LYS A 203 8.55 11.17 26.22
C LYS A 203 9.08 10.31 25.08
N THR A 204 9.49 9.08 25.39
CA THR A 204 10.03 8.14 24.41
C THR A 204 9.06 6.99 24.17
N ILE A 205 8.63 6.81 22.92
CA ILE A 205 7.92 5.63 22.45
C ILE A 205 8.96 4.65 21.90
N ARG A 206 8.85 3.38 22.27
CA ARG A 206 9.75 2.31 21.86
C ARG A 206 9.00 1.23 21.10
N TRP A 207 9.68 0.58 20.14
CA TRP A 207 9.10 -0.52 19.34
C TRP A 207 9.98 -1.76 19.34
N VAL A 208 9.33 -2.91 19.35
CA VAL A 208 9.89 -4.21 18.96
C VAL A 208 9.15 -4.69 17.72
N TRP A 209 9.88 -5.27 16.80
CA TRP A 209 9.39 -5.63 15.47
C TRP A 209 9.31 -7.15 15.29
N ASP A 210 8.24 -7.59 14.60
CA ASP A 210 8.15 -8.93 14.00
C ASP A 210 8.36 -8.77 12.47
N GLY A 211 9.54 -9.18 11.99
CA GLY A 211 9.93 -8.90 10.61
C GLY A 211 9.93 -7.39 10.30
N ASN A 212 8.98 -6.95 9.47
CA ASN A 212 8.83 -5.55 9.04
C ASN A 212 7.57 -4.86 9.58
N VAL A 213 6.87 -5.46 10.54
CA VAL A 213 5.73 -4.85 11.22
C VAL A 213 6.03 -4.63 12.71
N PRO A 214 5.54 -3.54 13.33
CA PRO A 214 5.70 -3.34 14.77
C PRO A 214 4.87 -4.37 15.52
N LEU A 215 5.49 -5.12 16.43
CA LEU A 215 4.82 -6.08 17.28
C LEU A 215 4.38 -5.46 18.60
N HIS A 216 5.32 -4.79 19.28
CA HIS A 216 5.06 -4.11 20.54
C HIS A 216 5.47 -2.65 20.46
N GLU A 217 4.68 -1.80 21.09
CA GLU A 217 5.05 -0.41 21.35
C GLU A 217 4.70 -0.02 22.79
N TRP A 218 5.51 0.80 23.42
CA TRP A 218 5.29 1.26 24.80
C TRP A 218 6.02 2.58 25.06
N THR A 219 5.62 3.24 26.14
CA THR A 219 6.36 4.32 26.80
C THR A 219 6.72 3.88 28.21
N GLU A 220 7.52 4.64 28.93
CA GLU A 220 7.84 4.33 30.34
C GLU A 220 6.61 4.40 31.26
N GLU A 221 5.58 5.13 30.84
CA GLU A 221 4.34 5.38 31.61
C GLU A 221 3.12 4.59 31.12
N SER A 222 3.23 3.83 30.02
CA SER A 222 2.10 3.15 29.40
C SER A 222 2.25 1.63 29.42
N ASP A 223 1.12 0.94 29.48
CA ASP A 223 1.07 -0.50 29.20
C ASP A 223 1.59 -0.78 27.79
N VAL A 224 2.17 -1.98 27.63
CA VAL A 224 2.63 -2.44 26.32
C VAL A 224 1.44 -2.60 25.40
N THR A 225 1.46 -1.91 24.28
CA THR A 225 0.56 -2.13 23.16
C THR A 225 1.12 -3.25 22.29
N THR A 226 0.33 -4.29 22.03
CA THR A 226 0.66 -5.36 21.08
C THR A 226 -0.20 -5.18 19.83
N TRP A 227 0.45 -5.10 18.68
CA TRP A 227 -0.20 -5.05 17.37
C TRP A 227 -0.17 -6.45 16.73
N LEU A 228 -1.32 -6.89 16.25
CA LEU A 228 -1.42 -8.11 15.45
C LEU A 228 -1.67 -7.76 14.00
N PHE A 229 -0.90 -8.38 13.12
CA PHE A 229 -1.03 -8.24 11.67
C PHE A 229 -1.45 -9.56 11.03
N GLU A 230 -2.05 -9.52 9.87
CA GLU A 230 -2.21 -10.72 9.04
C GLU A 230 -0.84 -11.27 8.66
N GLU A 231 -0.67 -12.56 8.79
CA GLU A 231 0.62 -13.23 8.52
C GLU A 231 1.19 -12.87 7.15
N GLY A 232 2.45 -12.41 7.15
CA GLY A 232 3.16 -12.02 5.93
C GLY A 232 2.65 -10.75 5.25
N THR A 233 1.85 -9.92 5.92
CA THR A 233 1.29 -8.68 5.39
C THR A 233 1.55 -7.49 6.30
N PHE A 234 1.16 -6.30 5.87
CA PHE A 234 1.15 -5.07 6.68
C PHE A 234 -0.27 -4.68 7.12
N VAL A 235 -1.21 -5.63 7.10
CA VAL A 235 -2.63 -5.40 7.44
C VAL A 235 -2.82 -5.61 8.94
N PRO A 236 -3.06 -4.56 9.73
CA PRO A 236 -3.32 -4.68 11.16
C PRO A 236 -4.71 -5.29 11.40
N THR A 237 -4.79 -6.24 12.32
CA THR A 237 -6.05 -6.97 12.64
C THR A 237 -6.52 -6.73 14.05
N ALA A 238 -5.60 -6.48 14.98
CA ALA A 238 -5.95 -6.17 16.36
C ALA A 238 -4.91 -5.29 17.06
N LYS A 239 -5.38 -4.60 18.10
CA LYS A 239 -4.58 -3.90 19.12
C LYS A 239 -4.92 -4.49 20.47
N ILE A 240 -3.92 -4.86 21.26
CA ILE A 240 -4.07 -5.35 22.63
C ILE A 240 -3.28 -4.46 23.57
N VAL A 241 -3.89 -3.97 24.64
CA VAL A 241 -3.27 -3.11 25.66
C VAL A 241 -3.75 -3.58 27.02
N GLY A 242 -2.88 -4.17 27.83
CA GLY A 242 -3.29 -4.82 29.08
C GLY A 242 -4.39 -5.85 28.84
N ASP A 243 -5.51 -5.71 29.55
CA ASP A 243 -6.68 -6.61 29.41
C ASP A 243 -7.65 -6.17 28.29
N LYS A 244 -7.35 -5.07 27.57
CA LYS A 244 -8.22 -4.54 26.51
C LYS A 244 -7.76 -5.03 25.14
N SER A 245 -8.70 -5.53 24.36
CA SER A 245 -8.45 -5.89 22.97
C SER A 245 -9.41 -5.13 22.03
N TYR A 246 -8.87 -4.72 20.88
CA TYR A 246 -9.61 -4.02 19.85
C TYR A 246 -9.45 -4.75 18.52
N SER A 247 -10.56 -5.11 17.90
CA SER A 247 -10.59 -5.66 16.54
C SER A 247 -10.47 -4.52 15.54
N ILE A 248 -9.49 -4.57 14.65
CA ILE A 248 -9.26 -3.57 13.60
C ILE A 248 -9.83 -4.11 12.29
N ILE A 249 -10.72 -3.35 11.68
CA ILE A 249 -11.28 -3.64 10.36
C ILE A 249 -10.63 -2.73 9.33
N THR A 250 -10.21 -3.32 8.22
CA THR A 250 -9.55 -2.62 7.11
C THR A 250 -10.44 -2.63 5.88
N ASP A 251 -10.14 -1.76 4.93
CA ASP A 251 -10.69 -1.86 3.58
C ASP A 251 -10.05 -3.04 2.79
N TYR A 252 -10.41 -3.18 1.51
CA TYR A 252 -9.92 -4.26 0.65
C TYR A 252 -8.41 -4.18 0.33
N LEU A 253 -7.78 -3.03 0.58
CA LEU A 253 -6.33 -2.81 0.45
C LEU A 253 -5.59 -2.87 1.79
N GLY A 254 -6.29 -3.18 2.89
CA GLY A 254 -5.68 -3.29 4.21
C GLY A 254 -5.51 -1.95 4.95
N THR A 255 -6.14 -0.87 4.48
CA THR A 255 -6.18 0.41 5.18
C THR A 255 -7.18 0.35 6.34
N PRO A 256 -6.79 0.63 7.60
CA PRO A 256 -7.70 0.62 8.73
C PRO A 256 -8.83 1.66 8.62
N THR A 257 -10.05 1.22 8.82
CA THR A 257 -11.26 2.07 8.73
C THR A 257 -12.07 2.10 10.01
N HIS A 258 -12.16 0.99 10.76
CA HIS A 258 -12.95 0.89 11.98
C HIS A 258 -12.19 0.11 13.05
N ALA A 259 -12.50 0.38 14.32
CA ALA A 259 -12.10 -0.49 15.43
C ALA A 259 -13.25 -0.72 16.40
N PHE A 260 -13.31 -1.95 16.93
CA PHE A 260 -14.32 -2.39 17.88
C PHE A 260 -13.64 -2.95 19.12
N ASP A 261 -14.20 -2.69 20.29
CA ASP A 261 -13.73 -3.26 21.55
C ASP A 261 -14.12 -4.75 21.71
N SER A 262 -13.74 -5.36 22.84
CA SER A 262 -14.05 -6.75 23.14
C SER A 262 -15.54 -7.05 23.30
N HIS A 263 -16.39 -6.04 23.45
CA HIS A 263 -17.85 -6.15 23.56
C HIS A 263 -18.56 -5.86 22.24
N GLY A 264 -17.80 -5.50 21.18
CA GLY A 264 -18.35 -5.16 19.87
C GLY A 264 -18.80 -3.73 19.75
N ALA A 265 -18.54 -2.84 20.72
CA ALA A 265 -18.82 -1.42 20.55
C ALA A 265 -17.81 -0.79 19.57
N LYS A 266 -18.30 -0.02 18.58
CA LYS A 266 -17.46 0.75 17.69
C LYS A 266 -16.79 1.89 18.45
N VAL A 267 -15.47 1.83 18.63
CA VAL A 267 -14.70 2.80 19.42
C VAL A 267 -13.86 3.74 18.55
N TRP A 268 -13.72 3.44 17.27
CA TRP A 268 -12.96 4.27 16.35
C TRP A 268 -13.39 4.04 14.91
N GLU A 269 -13.36 5.13 14.13
CA GLU A 269 -13.64 5.15 12.71
C GLU A 269 -12.81 6.24 12.04
N ARG A 270 -12.32 5.99 10.82
CA ARG A 270 -11.54 6.96 10.05
C ARG A 270 -11.71 6.77 8.56
N ASN A 271 -11.74 7.90 7.83
CA ASN A 271 -11.63 7.93 6.38
C ASN A 271 -10.39 8.72 5.95
N LEU A 272 -9.70 8.24 4.92
CA LEU A 272 -8.55 8.87 4.30
C LEU A 272 -8.91 9.42 2.92
N ASP A 273 -8.16 10.43 2.48
CA ASP A 273 -8.18 10.88 1.09
C ASP A 273 -7.24 10.03 0.20
N ILE A 274 -7.16 10.40 -1.08
CA ILE A 274 -6.30 9.72 -2.07
C ILE A 274 -4.79 9.90 -1.83
N TYR A 275 -4.40 10.73 -0.87
CA TYR A 275 -3.02 10.92 -0.41
C TYR A 275 -2.74 10.21 0.92
N GLY A 276 -3.77 9.63 1.55
CA GLY A 276 -3.66 9.07 2.89
C GLY A 276 -3.83 10.11 3.99
N LYS A 277 -4.22 11.34 3.67
CA LYS A 277 -4.54 12.37 4.67
C LYS A 277 -5.87 12.04 5.35
N ILE A 278 -5.94 12.23 6.65
CA ILE A 278 -7.15 12.00 7.44
C ILE A 278 -8.21 13.03 7.07
N ARG A 279 -9.36 12.57 6.52
CA ARG A 279 -10.53 13.40 6.24
C ARG A 279 -11.48 13.44 7.41
N THR A 280 -11.75 12.30 8.02
CA THR A 280 -12.61 12.16 9.21
C THR A 280 -11.96 11.22 10.20
N GLY A 281 -12.25 11.40 11.50
CA GLY A 281 -11.64 10.61 12.56
C GLY A 281 -10.26 11.15 12.97
N ASN A 282 -9.42 10.26 13.50
CA ASN A 282 -8.08 10.57 14.01
C ASN A 282 -7.14 9.35 13.90
N SER A 283 -5.91 9.49 14.39
CA SER A 283 -4.88 8.44 14.40
C SER A 283 -4.58 7.88 15.81
N THR A 284 -5.24 8.36 16.85
CA THR A 284 -4.92 8.06 18.26
C THR A 284 -5.04 6.59 18.63
N LEU A 285 -6.09 5.90 18.16
CA LEU A 285 -6.26 4.46 18.45
C LEU A 285 -5.45 3.59 17.48
N VAL A 286 -5.45 3.95 16.18
CA VAL A 286 -4.78 3.21 15.11
C VAL A 286 -3.94 4.17 14.28
N PRO A 287 -2.59 4.18 14.46
CA PRO A 287 -1.70 5.12 13.78
C PRO A 287 -1.39 4.72 12.32
N PHE A 288 -1.76 3.51 11.89
CA PHE A 288 -1.47 3.03 10.53
C PHE A 288 -2.37 3.69 9.50
N LEU A 289 -1.80 4.32 8.45
CA LEU A 289 -2.53 4.87 7.31
C LEU A 289 -2.60 3.82 6.19
N PHE A 290 -1.96 4.04 5.03
CA PHE A 290 -1.83 2.99 4.04
C PHE A 290 -0.92 1.86 4.54
N GLN A 291 -0.95 0.69 3.91
CA GLN A 291 -0.12 -0.43 4.33
C GLN A 291 1.36 -0.04 4.45
N GLY A 292 1.98 -0.40 5.58
CA GLY A 292 3.38 -0.08 5.90
C GLY A 292 3.63 1.30 6.48
N GLN A 293 2.61 2.17 6.54
CA GLN A 293 2.73 3.54 7.04
C GLN A 293 2.28 3.64 8.51
N TYR A 294 3.17 4.15 9.35
CA TYR A 294 2.88 4.56 10.72
C TYR A 294 2.91 6.09 10.79
N PHE A 295 1.80 6.72 11.08
CA PHE A 295 1.67 8.18 11.11
C PHE A 295 2.16 8.76 12.42
N ASP A 296 3.04 9.73 12.33
CA ASP A 296 3.57 10.52 13.44
C ASP A 296 2.94 11.91 13.42
N GLU A 297 1.90 12.13 14.25
CA GLU A 297 1.16 13.40 14.32
C GLU A 297 2.06 14.58 14.65
N GLU A 298 3.12 14.36 15.43
CA GLU A 298 4.05 15.41 15.85
C GLU A 298 4.81 16.03 14.69
N ILE A 299 5.01 15.29 13.61
CA ILE A 299 5.79 15.72 12.45
C ILE A 299 5.00 15.75 11.13
N ASP A 300 3.73 15.39 11.14
CA ASP A 300 2.85 15.30 9.96
C ASP A 300 3.42 14.39 8.84
N LEU A 301 4.17 13.34 9.23
CA LEU A 301 4.78 12.38 8.30
C LEU A 301 4.38 10.93 8.68
N CYS A 302 4.41 10.06 7.69
CA CYS A 302 4.33 8.62 7.90
C CYS A 302 5.72 7.99 7.84
N TYR A 303 6.13 7.29 8.91
CA TYR A 303 7.24 6.36 8.81
C TYR A 303 6.82 5.16 7.95
N ASN A 304 7.46 4.96 6.83
CA ASN A 304 7.19 3.89 5.88
C ASN A 304 8.47 3.08 5.62
N ARG A 305 8.92 2.37 6.66
CA ARG A 305 10.08 1.49 6.70
C ARG A 305 11.40 2.18 6.29
N PHE A 306 11.67 2.38 5.01
CA PHE A 306 12.92 2.97 4.50
C PHE A 306 12.81 4.47 4.20
N ARG A 307 11.59 5.01 4.13
CA ARG A 307 11.35 6.43 3.84
C ARG A 307 10.29 7.02 4.76
N TYR A 308 10.22 8.35 4.74
CA TYR A 308 9.11 9.09 5.34
C TYR A 308 8.24 9.70 4.26
N TYR A 309 6.95 9.43 4.34
CA TYR A 309 5.94 9.89 3.40
C TYR A 309 5.16 11.07 3.98
N SER A 310 4.91 12.10 3.16
CA SER A 310 4.08 13.26 3.51
C SER A 310 2.70 13.15 2.88
N PRO A 311 1.62 12.90 3.64
CA PRO A 311 0.26 12.94 3.11
C PRO A 311 -0.14 14.31 2.55
N ASP A 312 0.44 15.40 3.05
CA ASP A 312 0.19 16.76 2.54
C ASP A 312 0.71 16.96 1.11
N THR A 313 1.88 16.43 0.80
CA THR A 313 2.47 16.59 -0.53
C THR A 313 2.18 15.41 -1.46
N GLY A 314 1.88 14.23 -0.90
CA GLY A 314 1.75 12.98 -1.64
C GLY A 314 3.08 12.38 -2.07
N LEU A 315 4.19 12.81 -1.45
CA LEU A 315 5.56 12.47 -1.83
C LEU A 315 6.35 11.97 -0.62
N TYR A 316 7.39 11.19 -0.89
CA TYR A 316 8.44 10.92 0.09
C TYR A 316 9.36 12.14 0.24
N ILE A 317 9.94 12.32 1.44
CA ILE A 317 10.87 13.42 1.71
C ILE A 317 12.34 13.08 1.43
N SER A 318 12.62 11.87 0.95
CA SER A 318 13.93 11.40 0.49
C SER A 318 13.79 10.62 -0.81
N GLN A 319 14.91 10.46 -1.52
CA GLN A 319 14.95 9.66 -2.75
C GLN A 319 14.68 8.18 -2.45
N ASP A 320 14.19 7.48 -3.47
CA ASP A 320 14.04 6.03 -3.43
C ASP A 320 15.41 5.36 -3.19
N PRO A 321 15.58 4.55 -2.13
CA PRO A 321 16.86 3.89 -1.84
C PRO A 321 17.31 2.93 -2.93
N ILE A 322 16.38 2.40 -3.75
CA ILE A 322 16.71 1.58 -4.93
C ILE A 322 16.83 2.42 -6.22
N GLY A 323 16.74 3.73 -6.11
CA GLY A 323 16.93 4.68 -7.20
C GLY A 323 15.99 4.43 -8.39
N LEU A 324 16.52 4.50 -9.60
CA LEU A 324 15.73 4.30 -10.83
C LEU A 324 15.16 2.88 -11.00
N ALA A 325 15.59 1.91 -10.19
CA ALA A 325 14.95 0.59 -10.15
C ALA A 325 13.49 0.68 -9.65
N GLY A 326 13.20 1.66 -8.80
CA GLY A 326 11.86 2.00 -8.33
C GLY A 326 10.99 2.77 -9.32
N GLY A 327 11.55 3.32 -10.37
CA GLY A 327 10.84 4.13 -11.37
C GLY A 327 11.50 5.48 -11.65
N LEU A 328 10.88 6.28 -12.51
CA LEU A 328 11.41 7.61 -12.87
C LEU A 328 11.15 8.68 -11.80
N SER A 329 10.11 8.51 -10.99
CA SER A 329 9.76 9.44 -9.91
C SER A 329 10.41 8.98 -8.63
N LEU A 330 11.57 9.53 -8.29
CA LEU A 330 12.37 9.11 -7.13
C LEU A 330 11.72 9.45 -5.78
N TYR A 331 10.76 10.37 -5.76
CA TYR A 331 10.03 10.79 -4.56
C TYR A 331 8.57 10.35 -4.59
N GLY A 332 8.15 9.70 -5.66
CA GLY A 332 6.75 9.30 -5.85
C GLY A 332 6.35 8.13 -4.96
N HIS A 333 5.16 8.19 -4.41
CA HIS A 333 4.41 7.07 -3.88
C HIS A 333 3.71 6.33 -5.03
N VAL A 334 2.58 5.68 -4.80
CA VAL A 334 1.81 4.95 -5.82
C VAL A 334 1.05 5.88 -6.77
N ASN A 335 0.79 5.44 -8.01
CA ASN A 335 0.00 6.23 -8.97
C ASN A 335 -1.50 6.12 -8.69
N ASP A 336 -1.96 4.94 -8.26
CA ASP A 336 -3.35 4.65 -7.93
C ASP A 336 -3.45 3.98 -6.56
N CYS A 337 -3.78 4.74 -5.53
CA CYS A 337 -3.95 4.25 -4.16
C CYS A 337 -5.17 3.32 -4.01
N ASN A 338 -6.04 3.20 -5.01
CA ASN A 338 -7.11 2.21 -5.03
C ASN A 338 -6.66 0.83 -5.51
N PHE A 339 -5.39 0.67 -5.91
CA PHE A 339 -4.93 -0.58 -6.49
C PHE A 339 -3.45 -0.89 -6.23
N GLU A 340 -2.61 0.13 -6.05
CA GLU A 340 -1.18 0.00 -5.81
C GLU A 340 -0.85 0.26 -4.34
N MET A 341 0.18 -0.40 -3.81
CA MET A 341 0.70 -0.17 -2.46
C MET A 341 2.23 -0.13 -2.48
N ASP A 342 2.81 0.58 -1.52
CA ASP A 342 4.26 0.63 -1.29
C ASP A 342 4.55 0.48 0.22
N PRO A 343 4.46 -0.74 0.78
CA PRO A 343 4.57 -0.94 2.23
C PRO A 343 5.99 -0.81 2.77
N TYR A 344 7.00 -0.77 1.90
CA TYR A 344 8.40 -0.62 2.32
C TYR A 344 8.95 0.78 2.10
N GLY A 345 8.26 1.63 1.34
CA GLY A 345 8.83 2.89 0.91
C GLY A 345 10.03 2.72 -0.01
N GLU A 346 10.03 1.71 -0.87
CA GLU A 346 11.10 1.40 -1.84
C GLU A 346 10.62 1.45 -3.28
N SER A 347 9.39 1.82 -3.54
CA SER A 347 8.69 1.79 -4.81
C SER A 347 7.65 0.68 -4.94
N LYS A 348 6.89 0.79 -6.01
CA LYS A 348 5.90 -0.18 -6.44
C LYS A 348 6.50 -1.56 -6.46
N MET A 349 5.94 -2.45 -5.64
CA MET A 349 6.38 -3.84 -5.62
C MET A 349 6.34 -4.43 -7.03
N PRO A 350 7.40 -5.07 -7.52
CA PRO A 350 7.43 -5.63 -8.86
C PRO A 350 6.35 -6.68 -9.04
N TRP A 351 5.70 -6.60 -10.20
CA TRP A 351 4.70 -7.57 -10.60
C TRP A 351 5.35 -8.89 -10.98
N HIS A 352 5.03 -9.94 -10.24
CA HIS A 352 5.46 -11.30 -10.53
C HIS A 352 4.34 -12.08 -11.23
N HIS A 353 4.64 -12.65 -12.40
CA HIS A 353 3.68 -13.51 -13.12
C HIS A 353 3.55 -14.86 -12.43
N LEU A 354 2.37 -15.18 -11.91
CA LEU A 354 2.09 -16.45 -11.24
C LEU A 354 2.00 -17.64 -12.21
N ILE A 355 1.83 -17.38 -13.50
CA ILE A 355 2.01 -18.36 -14.57
C ILE A 355 3.22 -17.91 -15.37
N PRO A 356 4.29 -18.74 -15.48
CA PRO A 356 5.50 -18.37 -16.18
C PRO A 356 5.25 -17.92 -17.62
N GLN A 357 5.90 -16.84 -18.05
CA GLN A 357 5.75 -16.34 -19.42
C GLN A 357 6.36 -17.29 -20.45
N GLU A 358 7.31 -18.15 -20.07
CA GLU A 358 7.85 -19.21 -20.89
C GLU A 358 6.75 -20.15 -21.41
N MET A 359 5.70 -20.37 -20.63
CA MET A 359 4.56 -21.19 -21.04
C MET A 359 3.81 -20.66 -22.29
N PHE A 360 4.07 -19.41 -22.72
CA PHE A 360 3.62 -18.95 -24.04
C PHE A 360 4.26 -19.70 -25.21
N LYS A 361 5.44 -20.27 -25.00
CA LYS A 361 6.19 -21.03 -26.00
C LYS A 361 5.75 -22.49 -26.07
N ASN A 362 5.05 -23.00 -25.06
CA ASN A 362 4.56 -24.35 -25.02
C ASN A 362 3.19 -24.44 -25.76
N PRO A 363 3.14 -25.08 -26.96
CA PRO A 363 1.93 -25.12 -27.79
C PRO A 363 0.80 -25.88 -27.13
N GLU A 364 1.09 -26.98 -26.43
CA GLU A 364 0.10 -27.83 -25.78
C GLU A 364 -0.53 -27.11 -24.57
N PHE A 365 0.31 -26.48 -23.74
CA PHE A 365 -0.20 -25.64 -22.65
C PHE A 365 -1.14 -24.55 -23.18
N MET A 366 -0.74 -23.84 -24.21
CA MET A 366 -1.52 -22.77 -24.80
C MET A 366 -2.82 -23.27 -25.46
N ARG A 367 -2.79 -24.47 -26.05
CA ARG A 367 -3.98 -25.13 -26.62
C ARG A 367 -5.00 -25.41 -25.53
N GLN A 368 -4.57 -26.08 -24.45
CA GLN A 368 -5.44 -26.42 -23.32
C GLN A 368 -5.94 -25.16 -22.59
N LEU A 369 -5.07 -24.18 -22.37
CA LEU A 369 -5.44 -22.93 -21.71
C LEU A 369 -6.46 -22.13 -22.54
N ASN A 370 -6.27 -22.05 -23.85
CA ASN A 370 -7.23 -21.40 -24.76
C ASN A 370 -8.61 -22.07 -24.72
N ARG A 371 -8.64 -23.41 -24.63
CA ARG A 371 -9.90 -24.16 -24.52
C ARG A 371 -10.69 -23.75 -23.27
N ILE A 372 -10.05 -23.71 -22.08
CA ILE A 372 -10.71 -23.38 -20.80
C ILE A 372 -10.98 -21.88 -20.61
N THR A 373 -10.35 -21.02 -21.41
CA THR A 373 -10.48 -19.56 -21.32
C THR A 373 -11.23 -18.93 -22.50
N GLY A 374 -11.82 -19.75 -23.37
CA GLY A 374 -12.55 -19.28 -24.56
C GLY A 374 -11.65 -18.47 -25.53
N GLY A 375 -10.45 -18.97 -25.83
CA GLY A 375 -9.47 -18.33 -26.73
C GLY A 375 -8.66 -17.19 -26.10
N LYS A 376 -8.79 -16.94 -24.79
CA LYS A 376 -8.16 -15.83 -24.09
C LYS A 376 -6.92 -16.24 -23.25
N GLY A 377 -6.28 -17.37 -23.55
CA GLY A 377 -5.18 -17.92 -22.75
C GLY A 377 -4.03 -16.94 -22.48
N ARG A 378 -3.55 -16.22 -23.49
CA ARG A 378 -2.51 -15.19 -23.30
C ARG A 378 -2.96 -14.07 -22.34
N SER A 379 -4.19 -13.62 -22.47
CA SER A 379 -4.76 -12.61 -21.58
C SER A 379 -4.93 -13.16 -20.16
N TYR A 380 -5.25 -14.43 -20.02
CA TYR A 380 -5.39 -15.08 -18.72
C TYR A 380 -4.03 -15.15 -18.00
N ILE A 381 -2.95 -15.62 -18.64
CA ILE A 381 -1.59 -15.65 -18.06
C ILE A 381 -1.18 -14.24 -17.59
N ASN A 382 -1.35 -13.23 -18.46
CA ASN A 382 -0.93 -11.87 -18.17
C ASN A 382 -1.70 -11.21 -17.01
N ARG A 383 -2.84 -11.76 -16.62
CA ARG A 383 -3.65 -11.26 -15.51
C ARG A 383 -3.34 -11.96 -14.19
N GLN A 384 -2.70 -13.13 -14.22
CA GLN A 384 -2.33 -13.85 -13.00
C GLN A 384 -0.98 -13.32 -12.50
N GLY A 385 -0.99 -12.61 -11.40
CA GLY A 385 0.23 -12.07 -10.85
C GLY A 385 0.13 -11.81 -9.36
N ALA A 386 1.28 -11.57 -8.75
CA ALA A 386 1.42 -11.14 -7.39
C ALA A 386 2.36 -9.95 -7.33
N VAL A 387 2.14 -9.05 -6.40
CA VAL A 387 3.08 -7.98 -6.07
C VAL A 387 4.00 -8.51 -4.97
N ILE A 388 5.30 -8.60 -5.24
CA ILE A 388 6.29 -9.16 -4.33
C ILE A 388 7.51 -8.26 -4.26
N THR A 389 8.32 -8.39 -3.20
CA THR A 389 9.56 -7.62 -3.06
C THR A 389 10.55 -7.97 -4.17
N GLU A 390 11.40 -7.04 -4.54
CA GLU A 390 12.43 -7.29 -5.56
C GLU A 390 13.41 -8.40 -5.14
N SER A 391 13.75 -8.47 -3.86
CA SER A 391 14.60 -9.51 -3.30
C SER A 391 13.96 -10.89 -3.46
N LEU A 392 12.67 -11.04 -3.16
CA LEU A 392 11.93 -12.27 -3.37
C LEU A 392 11.82 -12.59 -4.86
N HIS A 393 11.49 -11.59 -5.70
CA HIS A 393 11.43 -11.74 -7.15
C HIS A 393 12.77 -12.25 -7.74
N LYS A 394 13.88 -11.66 -7.33
CA LYS A 394 15.23 -12.13 -7.74
C LYS A 394 15.55 -13.53 -7.21
N SER A 395 15.12 -13.90 -6.00
CA SER A 395 15.40 -15.21 -5.42
C SER A 395 14.69 -16.36 -6.16
N ILE A 396 13.43 -16.16 -6.54
CA ILE A 396 12.61 -17.18 -7.22
C ILE A 396 12.95 -17.34 -8.71
N HIS A 397 13.61 -16.33 -9.31
CA HIS A 397 14.08 -16.34 -10.69
C HIS A 397 15.59 -16.55 -10.84
N ARG A 398 16.31 -16.94 -9.78
CA ARG A 398 17.72 -17.32 -9.86
C ARG A 398 17.89 -18.61 -10.65
N GLY A 399 18.76 -18.58 -11.67
CA GLY A 399 19.12 -19.74 -12.47
C GLY A 399 18.78 -19.58 -13.95
N ALA A 400 19.14 -20.59 -14.73
CA ALA A 400 18.81 -20.65 -16.17
C ALA A 400 17.30 -20.85 -16.37
N GLY A 401 16.75 -20.39 -17.49
CA GLY A 401 15.34 -20.61 -17.85
C GLY A 401 14.30 -19.87 -17.01
N GLY A 402 14.70 -18.91 -16.14
CA GLY A 402 13.79 -18.16 -15.28
C GLY A 402 13.67 -18.75 -13.87
N GLY A 403 14.59 -19.63 -13.47
CA GLY A 403 14.78 -20.13 -12.12
C GLY A 403 13.75 -21.16 -11.65
N ALA A 404 13.84 -21.49 -10.37
CA ALA A 404 13.03 -22.55 -9.76
C ALA A 404 11.50 -22.35 -9.90
N TRP A 405 11.02 -21.12 -10.02
CA TRP A 405 9.61 -20.84 -10.26
C TRP A 405 9.12 -21.42 -11.60
N ASN A 406 9.85 -21.14 -12.68
CA ASN A 406 9.48 -21.62 -14.01
C ASN A 406 9.59 -23.15 -14.07
N GLU A 407 10.68 -23.71 -13.57
CA GLU A 407 10.94 -25.15 -13.50
C GLU A 407 9.83 -25.90 -12.72
N THR A 408 9.42 -25.39 -11.55
CA THR A 408 8.34 -26.00 -10.77
C THR A 408 7.00 -26.01 -11.52
N PHE A 409 6.73 -24.95 -12.30
CA PHE A 409 5.49 -24.87 -13.07
C PHE A 409 5.51 -25.79 -14.29
N GLU A 410 6.64 -25.87 -14.98
CA GLU A 410 6.85 -26.74 -16.14
C GLU A 410 6.73 -28.21 -15.73
N ASN A 411 7.42 -28.62 -14.67
CA ASN A 411 7.37 -29.99 -14.14
C ASN A 411 5.94 -30.40 -13.77
N TRP A 412 5.19 -29.51 -13.11
CA TRP A 412 3.76 -29.78 -12.83
C TRP A 412 2.94 -30.00 -14.10
N PHE A 413 3.22 -29.23 -15.15
CA PHE A 413 2.46 -29.38 -16.40
C PHE A 413 2.86 -30.68 -17.13
N GLU A 414 4.11 -31.06 -17.12
CA GLU A 414 4.62 -32.31 -17.69
C GLU A 414 4.01 -33.52 -16.95
N GLU A 415 4.04 -33.53 -15.62
CA GLU A 415 3.41 -34.57 -14.80
C GLU A 415 1.92 -34.73 -15.11
N LEU A 416 1.20 -33.62 -15.31
CA LEU A 416 -0.23 -33.62 -15.67
C LEU A 416 -0.42 -34.29 -17.04
N LEU A 417 0.45 -34.04 -18.02
CA LEU A 417 0.40 -34.65 -19.34
C LEU A 417 0.74 -36.15 -19.29
N GLU A 418 1.74 -36.55 -18.52
CA GLU A 418 2.12 -37.95 -18.33
C GLU A 418 1.01 -38.80 -17.73
N ASN A 419 0.24 -38.21 -16.82
CA ASN A 419 -0.94 -38.82 -16.20
C ASN A 419 -2.18 -38.83 -17.12
N GLY A 420 -2.08 -38.30 -18.35
CA GLY A 420 -3.21 -38.20 -19.29
C GLY A 420 -4.28 -37.19 -18.88
N GLU A 421 -3.94 -36.32 -17.94
CA GLU A 421 -4.85 -35.29 -17.42
C GLU A 421 -4.82 -34.03 -18.29
N GLN A 422 -5.84 -33.19 -18.12
CA GLN A 422 -5.95 -31.93 -18.83
C GLN A 422 -6.05 -30.76 -17.86
N ILE A 423 -5.52 -29.60 -18.27
CA ILE A 423 -5.64 -28.37 -17.48
C ILE A 423 -7.13 -28.06 -17.26
N THR A 424 -7.46 -27.83 -15.98
CA THR A 424 -8.72 -27.23 -15.56
C THR A 424 -8.44 -25.91 -14.87
N VAL A 425 -9.42 -24.99 -14.86
CA VAL A 425 -9.29 -23.71 -14.12
C VAL A 425 -8.97 -23.98 -12.66
N ARG A 426 -9.62 -24.98 -12.05
CA ARG A 426 -9.39 -25.35 -10.64
C ARG A 426 -7.99 -25.91 -10.42
N GLY A 427 -7.50 -26.82 -11.26
CA GLY A 427 -6.17 -27.40 -11.17
C GLY A 427 -5.09 -26.32 -11.27
N LEU A 428 -5.18 -25.45 -12.29
CA LEU A 428 -4.27 -24.34 -12.49
C LEU A 428 -4.24 -23.36 -11.30
N GLN A 429 -5.42 -23.04 -10.77
CA GLN A 429 -5.51 -22.17 -9.59
C GLN A 429 -4.94 -22.83 -8.32
N THR A 430 -5.09 -24.14 -8.19
CA THR A 430 -4.49 -24.91 -7.08
C THR A 430 -2.97 -24.91 -7.20
N GLN A 431 -2.43 -25.15 -8.38
CA GLN A 431 -0.97 -25.12 -8.62
C GLN A 431 -0.38 -23.74 -8.30
N ILE A 432 -1.01 -22.67 -8.77
CA ILE A 432 -0.58 -21.30 -8.42
C ILE A 432 -0.54 -21.10 -6.90
N LYS A 433 -1.54 -21.56 -6.17
CA LYS A 433 -1.60 -21.42 -4.71
C LYS A 433 -0.50 -22.24 -4.00
N ASN A 434 -0.24 -23.45 -4.48
CA ASN A 434 0.83 -24.28 -3.93
C ASN A 434 2.19 -23.60 -4.15
N MET A 435 2.47 -23.16 -5.35
CA MET A 435 3.71 -22.44 -5.65
C MET A 435 3.85 -21.16 -4.85
N MET A 436 2.79 -20.34 -4.70
CA MET A 436 2.84 -19.16 -3.85
C MET A 436 3.25 -19.51 -2.41
N ARG A 437 2.70 -20.59 -1.85
CA ARG A 437 3.08 -21.06 -0.51
C ARG A 437 4.53 -21.53 -0.46
N ASP A 438 4.94 -22.35 -1.41
CA ASP A 438 6.26 -23.01 -1.44
C ASP A 438 7.40 -22.00 -1.68
N PHE A 439 7.10 -20.90 -2.37
CA PHE A 439 8.03 -19.78 -2.61
C PHE A 439 7.80 -18.57 -1.68
N ASN A 440 7.05 -18.75 -0.60
CA ASN A 440 6.75 -17.69 0.39
C ASN A 440 6.14 -16.40 -0.19
N ILE A 441 5.35 -16.53 -1.26
CA ILE A 441 4.59 -15.40 -1.82
C ILE A 441 3.29 -15.26 -1.04
N PRO A 442 3.07 -14.12 -0.35
CA PRO A 442 1.85 -13.90 0.42
C PRO A 442 0.60 -14.01 -0.47
N ARG A 443 -0.43 -14.70 -0.01
CA ARG A 443 -1.70 -14.82 -0.76
C ARG A 443 -2.38 -13.47 -0.97
N SER A 444 -2.20 -12.54 -0.05
CA SER A 444 -2.68 -11.16 -0.13
C SER A 444 -2.02 -10.35 -1.25
N SER A 445 -0.80 -10.72 -1.66
CA SER A 445 -0.09 -10.05 -2.75
C SER A 445 -0.59 -10.45 -4.14
N ARG A 446 -1.50 -11.45 -4.23
CA ARG A 446 -2.06 -11.89 -5.50
C ARG A 446 -3.00 -10.84 -6.09
N MET A 447 -2.69 -10.38 -7.27
CA MET A 447 -3.46 -9.37 -8.00
C MET A 447 -3.73 -9.79 -9.44
N PHE A 448 -4.79 -9.22 -10.04
CA PHE A 448 -5.14 -9.44 -11.44
C PHE A 448 -4.84 -8.15 -12.24
N ALA A 449 -3.74 -8.07 -12.98
CA ALA A 449 -3.37 -6.84 -13.67
C ALA A 449 -3.36 -6.90 -15.20
N ARG A 450 -3.73 -5.78 -15.80
CA ARG A 450 -3.62 -5.50 -17.24
C ARG A 450 -2.51 -4.49 -17.59
N LYS A 451 -1.92 -3.80 -16.62
CA LYS A 451 -1.25 -2.51 -16.78
C LYS A 451 0.25 -2.52 -17.04
N TYR A 452 0.97 -3.50 -16.57
CA TYR A 452 2.45 -3.44 -16.55
C TYR A 452 3.12 -3.52 -17.94
N ARG A 453 2.48 -4.10 -18.94
CA ARG A 453 3.11 -4.46 -20.23
C ARG A 453 3.26 -3.34 -21.26
N ARG A 454 2.57 -2.22 -21.16
CA ARG A 454 2.69 -1.16 -22.18
C ARG A 454 3.92 -0.27 -22.02
N ARG A 455 4.51 -0.18 -20.82
CA ARG A 455 5.71 0.65 -20.56
C ARG A 455 7.03 0.00 -21.00
N SER A 456 7.23 -1.31 -20.81
CA SER A 456 8.49 -2.00 -21.15
C SER A 456 8.73 -2.11 -22.67
N LYS A 457 7.69 -2.19 -23.49
CA LYS A 457 7.84 -2.31 -24.96
C LYS A 457 8.21 -1.01 -25.68
N ARG A 458 7.94 0.18 -25.10
CA ARG A 458 8.34 1.46 -25.72
C ARG A 458 9.81 1.81 -25.50
N ASN A 459 10.40 1.40 -24.37
CA ASN A 459 11.81 1.68 -24.08
C ASN A 459 12.80 0.78 -24.86
N PHE A 460 12.35 -0.32 -25.46
CA PHE A 460 13.22 -1.23 -26.24
C PHE A 460 13.31 -0.86 -27.74
N LYS A 461 12.40 -0.02 -28.23
CA LYS A 461 12.40 0.40 -29.66
C LYS A 461 13.13 1.72 -29.96
N SER A 462 13.64 2.44 -28.95
CA SER A 462 14.33 3.72 -29.17
C SER A 462 15.86 3.63 -29.12
N LYS A 463 16.46 2.44 -29.11
CA LYS A 463 17.93 2.25 -29.07
C LYS A 463 18.55 1.68 -30.36
N HIS A 464 17.79 1.58 -31.44
CA HIS A 464 18.34 1.25 -32.76
C HIS A 464 17.69 2.15 -33.82
N HIS A 465 18.18 3.36 -33.88
CA HIS A 465 18.34 4.16 -35.10
C HIS A 465 19.36 5.25 -34.79
#